data_cb7c1db1ce0563b4d35c09963a5080f5
#
_entry.id   cb7c1db1ce0563b4d35c09963a5080f5
#
_cell.length_a   1.000
_cell.length_b   1.000
_cell.length_c   1.000
_cell.angle_alpha   90.00
_cell.angle_beta   90.00
_cell.angle_gamma   90.00
#
_symmetry.space_group_name_H-M   'P 1'
#
loop_
_entity.id
_entity.type
_entity.pdbx_description
1 polymer ?
#
loop_
_entity_poly.entity_id
_entity_poly.type
_entity_poly.pdbx_seq_one_letter_code
_entity_poly.pdbx_strand_id
1 'polypeptide(L)'
;MRTVNQIIDELGTIALDHRFINSFKEGEMSEVDISKLAGNKYPICYADISGASIDKGVLTYSLDIIVMDMILPGQTDAQEQYSDTLRTLIDIVSQYAQVLSAQSDVDRDVRIVLPVDCEPFTARFDNLLTGWVGSVQLQTSNTLDLCAAAFA
;
A
#
# COMPACT_ATOMS: atom_id res chain seq x y z
N MET A 1 15.53 -2.64 11.67
CA MET A 1 15.28 -2.31 10.25
C MET A 1 14.21 -3.23 9.69
N ARG A 2 13.18 -2.67 9.07
CA ARG A 2 12.13 -3.44 8.40
C ARG A 2 12.53 -3.74 6.97
N THR A 3 12.30 -4.97 6.53
CA THR A 3 12.51 -5.34 5.13
C THR A 3 11.26 -5.07 4.30
N VAL A 4 11.41 -5.00 2.98
CA VAL A 4 10.29 -4.83 2.05
C VAL A 4 9.24 -5.93 2.26
N ASN A 5 9.66 -7.17 2.41
CA ASN A 5 8.73 -8.29 2.61
C ASN A 5 7.91 -8.13 3.90
N GLN A 6 8.56 -7.70 4.99
CA GLN A 6 7.86 -7.44 6.26
C GLN A 6 6.82 -6.33 6.12
N ILE A 7 7.16 -5.26 5.41
CA ILE A 7 6.24 -4.14 5.15
C ILE A 7 5.04 -4.62 4.34
N ILE A 8 5.26 -5.37 3.29
CA ILE A 8 4.20 -5.90 2.42
C ILE A 8 3.32 -6.88 3.18
N ASP A 9 3.90 -7.78 3.96
CA ASP A 9 3.13 -8.77 4.73
C ASP A 9 2.25 -8.09 5.80
N GLU A 10 2.78 -7.11 6.50
CA GLU A 10 2.01 -6.33 7.48
C GLU A 10 0.87 -5.56 6.82
N LEU A 11 1.16 -4.90 5.72
CA LEU A 11 0.16 -4.15 4.97
C LEU A 11 -0.93 -5.07 4.41
N GLY A 12 -0.55 -6.23 3.88
CA GLY A 12 -1.49 -7.24 3.37
C GLY A 12 -2.42 -7.76 4.46
N THR A 13 -1.90 -8.01 5.66
CA THR A 13 -2.71 -8.42 6.81
C THR A 13 -3.73 -7.36 7.18
N ILE A 14 -3.32 -6.10 7.25
CA ILE A 14 -4.21 -4.97 7.56
C ILE A 14 -5.27 -4.80 6.47
N ALA A 15 -4.87 -4.87 5.21
CA ALA A 15 -5.79 -4.71 4.09
C ALA A 15 -6.87 -5.80 4.08
N LEU A 16 -6.48 -7.07 4.28
CA LEU A 16 -7.42 -8.19 4.29
C LEU A 16 -8.33 -8.21 5.51
N ASP A 17 -7.95 -7.57 6.60
CA ASP A 17 -8.82 -7.39 7.77
C ASP A 17 -9.92 -6.34 7.52
N HIS A 18 -9.76 -5.50 6.54
CA HIS A 18 -10.78 -4.52 6.19
C HIS A 18 -11.97 -5.21 5.50
N ARG A 19 -13.18 -4.93 6.00
CA ARG A 19 -14.40 -5.59 5.52
C ARG A 19 -14.68 -5.40 4.03
N PHE A 20 -14.23 -4.28 3.47
CA PHE A 20 -14.46 -3.93 2.08
C PHE A 20 -13.50 -4.66 1.12
N ILE A 21 -12.30 -4.99 1.56
CA ILE A 21 -11.25 -5.59 0.73
C ILE A 21 -11.44 -7.10 0.62
N ASN A 22 -11.51 -7.60 -0.61
CA ASN A 22 -11.67 -9.02 -0.90
C ASN A 22 -10.38 -9.71 -1.34
N SER A 23 -9.38 -8.95 -1.80
CA SER A 23 -8.07 -9.49 -2.16
C SER A 23 -6.96 -8.45 -2.01
N PHE A 24 -5.75 -8.94 -1.83
CA PHE A 24 -4.54 -8.14 -1.75
C PHE A 24 -3.50 -8.69 -2.70
N LYS A 25 -2.86 -7.82 -3.47
CA LYS A 25 -1.78 -8.15 -4.40
C LYS A 25 -0.61 -7.17 -4.24
N GLU A 26 0.55 -7.60 -4.69
CA GLU A 26 1.77 -6.80 -4.72
C GLU A 26 2.45 -6.89 -6.08
N GLY A 27 3.29 -5.91 -6.40
CA GLY A 27 4.09 -5.87 -7.62
C GLY A 27 4.03 -4.52 -8.32
N GLU A 28 4.61 -4.44 -9.51
CA GLU A 28 4.58 -3.22 -10.30
C GLU A 28 3.21 -3.02 -10.95
N MET A 29 2.72 -1.77 -10.87
CA MET A 29 1.45 -1.39 -11.50
C MET A 29 1.44 -1.62 -13.01
N SER A 30 2.59 -1.52 -13.66
CA SER A 30 2.73 -1.82 -15.08
C SER A 30 2.52 -3.30 -15.42
N GLU A 31 2.69 -4.17 -14.45
CA GLU A 31 2.45 -5.61 -14.58
C GLU A 31 0.99 -5.98 -14.28
N VAL A 32 0.18 -5.04 -13.87
CA VAL A 32 -1.24 -5.24 -13.65
C VAL A 32 -1.91 -5.37 -15.02
N ASP A 33 -1.73 -6.54 -15.61
CA ASP A 33 -2.45 -6.93 -16.81
C ASP A 33 -3.88 -7.29 -16.39
N ILE A 34 -4.82 -6.64 -17.02
CA ILE A 34 -6.26 -6.82 -16.77
C ILE A 34 -6.66 -8.28 -16.91
N SER A 35 -6.02 -9.01 -17.82
CA SER A 35 -6.26 -10.43 -17.96
C SER A 35 -5.88 -11.23 -16.72
N LYS A 36 -4.87 -10.79 -15.98
CA LYS A 36 -4.47 -11.38 -14.68
C LYS A 36 -5.37 -10.96 -13.54
N LEU A 37 -6.03 -9.80 -13.66
CA LEU A 37 -6.98 -9.32 -12.67
C LEU A 37 -8.38 -9.92 -12.84
N ALA A 38 -8.69 -10.49 -13.98
CA ALA A 38 -10.02 -11.03 -14.28
C ALA A 38 -10.48 -12.13 -13.33
N GLY A 39 -9.55 -12.83 -12.66
CA GLY A 39 -9.85 -13.83 -11.62
C GLY A 39 -9.82 -13.30 -10.20
N ASN A 40 -9.53 -12.02 -9.98
CA ASN A 40 -9.42 -11.45 -8.65
C ASN A 40 -10.77 -10.97 -8.14
N LYS A 41 -10.94 -11.07 -6.83
CA LYS A 41 -12.12 -10.55 -6.16
C LYS A 41 -11.94 -9.06 -5.87
N TYR A 42 -12.87 -8.25 -6.35
CA TYR A 42 -12.92 -6.81 -6.08
C TYR A 42 -13.82 -6.52 -4.88
N PRO A 43 -13.59 -5.46 -4.12
CA PRO A 43 -12.46 -4.51 -4.21
C PRO A 43 -11.11 -5.14 -3.87
N ILE A 44 -10.07 -4.67 -4.54
CA ILE A 44 -8.70 -5.14 -4.33
C ILE A 44 -7.82 -4.02 -3.77
N CYS A 45 -6.97 -4.37 -2.83
CA CYS A 45 -5.85 -3.52 -2.40
C CYS A 45 -4.58 -4.00 -3.06
N TYR A 46 -3.83 -3.07 -3.63
CA TYR A 46 -2.60 -3.35 -4.35
C TYR A 46 -1.46 -2.52 -3.75
N ALA A 47 -0.32 -3.12 -3.53
CA ALA A 47 0.86 -2.43 -3.02
C ALA A 47 2.01 -2.52 -4.02
N ASP A 48 2.59 -1.37 -4.33
CA ASP A 48 3.73 -1.25 -5.23
C ASP A 48 4.86 -0.48 -4.52
N ILE A 49 6.03 -1.10 -4.43
CA ILE A 49 7.23 -0.41 -3.96
C ILE A 49 7.86 0.30 -5.14
N SER A 50 7.72 1.62 -5.18
CA SER A 50 8.20 2.45 -6.28
C SER A 50 9.66 2.84 -6.17
N GLY A 51 10.26 2.74 -4.98
CA GLY A 51 11.66 3.06 -4.80
C GLY A 51 12.13 3.01 -3.36
N ALA A 52 13.42 3.22 -3.18
CA ALA A 52 14.05 3.33 -1.87
C ALA A 52 15.14 4.39 -1.91
N SER A 53 15.33 5.09 -0.81
CA SER A 53 16.37 6.09 -0.65
C SER A 53 17.19 5.79 0.60
N ILE A 54 18.51 5.85 0.46
CA ILE A 54 19.44 5.58 1.54
C ILE A 54 20.12 6.89 1.93
N ASP A 55 20.03 7.26 3.21
CA ASP A 55 20.72 8.40 3.78
C ASP A 55 21.47 7.93 5.05
N LYS A 56 22.20 8.84 5.66
CA LYS A 56 22.94 8.54 6.91
C LYS A 56 21.96 8.10 8.01
N GLY A 57 22.04 6.81 8.36
CA GLY A 57 21.23 6.24 9.41
C GLY A 57 19.73 6.11 9.12
N VAL A 58 19.29 6.44 7.90
CA VAL A 58 17.88 6.38 7.53
C VAL A 58 17.70 5.71 6.18
N LEU A 59 16.77 4.77 6.12
CA LEU A 59 16.31 4.14 4.89
C LEU A 59 14.85 4.53 4.68
N THR A 60 14.53 5.06 3.50
CA THR A 60 13.17 5.47 3.15
C THR A 60 12.67 4.61 2.01
N TYR A 61 11.54 3.93 2.21
CA TYR A 61 10.83 3.23 1.15
C TYR A 61 9.70 4.10 0.63
N SER A 62 9.60 4.18 -0.69
CA SER A 62 8.44 4.81 -1.37
C SER A 62 7.49 3.71 -1.81
N LEU A 63 6.25 3.81 -1.37
CA LEU A 63 5.23 2.78 -1.50
C LEU A 63 3.93 3.41 -2.01
N ASP A 64 3.36 2.84 -3.05
CA ASP A 64 2.02 3.20 -3.51
C ASP A 64 1.03 2.14 -3.02
N ILE A 65 0.04 2.58 -2.28
CA ILE A 65 -1.08 1.75 -1.83
C ILE A 65 -2.30 2.13 -2.67
N ILE A 66 -2.85 1.16 -3.38
CA ILE A 66 -3.91 1.39 -4.34
C ILE A 66 -5.12 0.57 -3.94
N VAL A 67 -6.26 1.22 -3.81
CA VAL A 67 -7.55 0.55 -3.61
C VAL A 67 -8.36 0.73 -4.87
N MET A 68 -8.77 -0.37 -5.47
CA MET A 68 -9.51 -0.39 -6.73
C MET A 68 -10.80 -1.19 -6.61
N ASP A 69 -11.82 -0.73 -7.30
CA ASP A 69 -13.06 -1.47 -7.48
C ASP A 69 -13.47 -1.47 -8.95
N MET A 70 -14.18 -2.50 -9.36
CA MET A 70 -14.67 -2.63 -10.73
C MET A 70 -16.01 -1.90 -10.86
N ILE A 71 -16.10 -1.01 -11.85
CA ILE A 71 -17.36 -0.36 -12.20
C ILE A 71 -18.14 -1.35 -13.08
N LEU A 72 -19.28 -1.79 -12.60
CA LEU A 72 -20.15 -2.66 -13.38
C LEU A 72 -20.91 -1.83 -14.43
N PRO A 73 -20.99 -2.30 -15.69
CA PRO A 73 -21.77 -1.62 -16.71
C PRO A 73 -23.24 -1.44 -16.30
N GLY A 74 -23.75 -0.22 -16.39
CA GLY A 74 -25.13 0.10 -16.04
C GLY A 74 -25.36 0.50 -14.59
N GLN A 75 -24.33 0.54 -13.75
CA GLN A 75 -24.45 1.10 -12.41
C GLN A 75 -24.43 2.63 -12.44
N THR A 76 -25.41 3.21 -11.76
CA THR A 76 -25.51 4.67 -11.57
C THR A 76 -24.66 5.17 -10.39
N ASP A 77 -24.06 4.26 -9.60
CA ASP A 77 -23.42 4.55 -8.32
C ASP A 77 -21.89 4.60 -8.39
N ALA A 78 -21.32 4.93 -9.56
CA ALA A 78 -19.87 5.05 -9.73
C ALA A 78 -19.24 6.05 -8.76
N GLN A 79 -19.95 7.09 -8.37
CA GLN A 79 -19.49 8.09 -7.42
C GLN A 79 -19.48 7.55 -5.99
N GLU A 80 -20.40 6.69 -5.63
CA GLU A 80 -20.42 6.02 -4.33
C GLU A 80 -19.24 5.06 -4.19
N GLN A 81 -18.97 4.24 -5.20
CA GLN A 81 -17.78 3.37 -5.24
C GLN A 81 -16.48 4.17 -5.16
N TYR A 82 -16.42 5.30 -5.82
CA TYR A 82 -15.29 6.21 -5.79
C TYR A 82 -15.02 6.76 -4.37
N SER A 83 -16.08 7.14 -3.67
CA SER A 83 -16.00 7.57 -2.27
C SER A 83 -15.61 6.43 -1.33
N ASP A 84 -16.17 5.25 -1.53
CA ASP A 84 -15.91 4.07 -0.70
C ASP A 84 -14.47 3.58 -0.84
N THR A 85 -13.90 3.63 -2.04
CA THR A 85 -12.50 3.28 -2.24
C THR A 85 -11.54 4.24 -1.56
N LEU A 86 -11.83 5.55 -1.57
CA LEU A 86 -11.04 6.52 -0.83
C LEU A 86 -11.11 6.28 0.68
N ARG A 87 -12.32 6.07 1.20
CA ARG A 87 -12.50 5.77 2.62
C ARG A 87 -11.73 4.53 3.05
N THR A 88 -11.79 3.49 2.24
CA THR A 88 -11.05 2.25 2.48
C THR A 88 -9.54 2.48 2.50
N LEU A 89 -9.03 3.27 1.56
CA LEU A 89 -7.61 3.64 1.53
C LEU A 89 -7.20 4.41 2.79
N ILE A 90 -8.02 5.38 3.21
CA ILE A 90 -7.79 6.15 4.43
C ILE A 90 -7.75 5.22 5.65
N ASP A 91 -8.70 4.29 5.75
CA ASP A 91 -8.76 3.33 6.85
C ASP A 91 -7.51 2.45 6.92
N ILE A 92 -7.05 1.94 5.78
CA ILE A 92 -5.88 1.07 5.69
C ILE A 92 -4.62 1.83 6.11
N VAL A 93 -4.40 3.02 5.56
CA VAL A 93 -3.22 3.84 5.88
C VAL A 93 -3.23 4.26 7.35
N SER A 94 -4.38 4.68 7.87
CA SER A 94 -4.53 5.09 9.26
C SER A 94 -4.28 3.92 10.23
N GLN A 95 -4.81 2.74 9.91
CA GLN A 95 -4.59 1.55 10.72
C GLN A 95 -3.11 1.13 10.71
N TYR A 96 -2.47 1.21 9.56
CA TYR A 96 -1.04 0.89 9.47
C TYR A 96 -0.19 1.87 10.29
N ALA A 97 -0.50 3.16 10.24
CA ALA A 97 0.17 4.16 11.07
C ALA A 97 -0.01 3.88 12.57
N GLN A 98 -1.21 3.47 12.99
CA GLN A 98 -1.47 3.08 14.38
C GLN A 98 -0.69 1.83 14.80
N VAL A 99 -0.65 0.82 13.95
CA VAL A 99 0.11 -0.41 14.21
C VAL A 99 1.60 -0.10 14.38
N LEU A 100 2.17 0.73 13.52
CA LEU A 100 3.57 1.13 13.62
C LEU A 100 3.85 1.93 14.89
N SER A 101 2.94 2.82 15.31
CA SER A 101 3.11 3.61 16.52
C SER A 101 2.94 2.80 17.81
N ALA A 102 2.16 1.72 17.76
CA ALA A 102 1.90 0.85 18.91
C ALA A 102 2.97 -0.24 19.11
N GLN A 103 3.90 -0.39 18.18
CA GLN A 103 4.96 -1.39 18.30
C GLN A 103 5.92 -1.09 19.45
N SER A 104 6.51 -2.15 20.02
CA SER A 104 7.43 -2.04 21.14
C SER A 104 8.69 -1.25 20.78
N ASP A 105 9.42 -0.78 21.80
CA ASP A 105 10.60 0.09 21.62
C ASP A 105 11.68 -0.45 20.68
N VAL A 106 11.74 -1.77 20.52
CA VAL A 106 12.70 -2.43 19.59
C VAL A 106 12.33 -2.19 18.12
N ASP A 107 11.04 -2.00 17.83
CA ASP A 107 10.51 -1.87 16.48
C ASP A 107 9.99 -0.47 16.15
N ARG A 108 10.16 0.49 17.06
CA ARG A 108 9.72 1.88 16.89
C ARG A 108 10.52 2.69 15.87
N ASP A 109 11.44 2.07 15.21
CA ASP A 109 12.27 2.73 14.19
C ASP A 109 11.57 2.93 12.84
N VAL A 110 10.35 2.40 12.67
CA VAL A 110 9.56 2.57 11.45
C VAL A 110 8.47 3.62 11.67
N ARG A 111 8.39 4.57 10.77
CA ARG A 111 7.36 5.61 10.78
C ARG A 111 6.89 5.95 9.37
N ILE A 112 5.63 6.37 9.27
CA ILE A 112 5.07 6.94 8.04
C ILE A 112 5.38 8.43 8.03
N VAL A 113 5.91 8.92 6.91
CA VAL A 113 6.12 10.35 6.69
C VAL A 113 4.79 10.99 6.30
N LEU A 114 4.39 12.04 7.00
CA LEU A 114 3.16 12.77 6.72
C LEU A 114 3.47 14.08 5.99
N PRO A 115 2.58 14.57 5.14
CA PRO A 115 1.28 14.00 4.78
C PRO A 115 1.38 12.84 3.77
N VAL A 116 0.31 12.05 3.69
CA VAL A 116 0.13 11.04 2.65
C VAL A 116 -0.80 11.63 1.60
N ASP A 117 -0.30 11.82 0.39
CA ASP A 117 -1.09 12.34 -0.72
C ASP A 117 -1.84 11.21 -1.41
N CYS A 118 -3.13 11.44 -1.66
CA CYS A 118 -3.99 10.49 -2.34
C CYS A 118 -4.46 11.08 -3.66
N GLU A 119 -4.32 10.33 -4.74
CA GLU A 119 -4.75 10.73 -6.07
C GLU A 119 -5.80 9.75 -6.60
N PRO A 120 -6.88 10.27 -7.21
CA PRO A 120 -7.88 9.42 -7.82
C PRO A 120 -7.46 8.93 -9.19
N PHE A 121 -8.02 7.80 -9.59
CA PHE A 121 -8.03 7.38 -10.98
C PHE A 121 -9.37 6.79 -11.35
N THR A 122 -9.80 7.01 -12.58
CA THR A 122 -11.02 6.44 -13.13
C THR A 122 -10.74 5.88 -14.52
N ALA A 123 -11.40 4.79 -14.87
CA ALA A 123 -11.34 4.17 -16.19
C ALA A 123 -9.92 3.87 -16.70
N ARG A 124 -8.99 3.65 -15.79
CA ARG A 124 -7.70 3.08 -16.16
C ARG A 124 -7.91 1.63 -16.52
N PHE A 125 -7.25 1.25 -17.61
CA PHE A 125 -7.42 -0.08 -18.19
C PHE A 125 -8.82 -0.26 -18.81
N ASP A 126 -8.92 -1.05 -19.81
CA ASP A 126 -10.15 -1.27 -20.60
C ASP A 126 -11.35 -1.83 -19.79
N ASN A 127 -11.15 -2.12 -18.50
CA ASN A 127 -12.13 -2.77 -17.61
C ASN A 127 -12.80 -1.83 -16.61
N LEU A 128 -12.81 -0.54 -16.82
CA LEU A 128 -13.56 0.38 -15.97
C LEU A 128 -13.24 0.20 -14.47
N LEU A 129 -11.99 0.33 -14.10
CA LEU A 129 -11.58 0.36 -12.69
C LEU A 129 -11.62 1.78 -12.15
N THR A 130 -12.14 1.93 -10.95
CA THR A 130 -12.09 3.17 -10.21
C THR A 130 -11.38 2.98 -8.89
N GLY A 131 -10.73 4.00 -8.41
CA GLY A 131 -10.05 3.92 -7.13
C GLY A 131 -9.16 5.10 -6.81
N TRP A 132 -8.29 4.88 -5.84
CA TRP A 132 -7.38 5.88 -5.33
C TRP A 132 -6.00 5.28 -5.08
N VAL A 133 -4.98 6.10 -5.26
CA VAL A 133 -3.59 5.77 -4.97
C VAL A 133 -3.11 6.65 -3.83
N GLY A 134 -2.60 6.03 -2.77
CA GLY A 134 -1.93 6.74 -1.68
C GLY A 134 -0.42 6.56 -1.80
N SER A 135 0.30 7.66 -1.94
CA SER A 135 1.77 7.66 -1.99
C SER A 135 2.32 7.78 -0.59
N VAL A 136 2.87 6.69 -0.08
CA VAL A 136 3.36 6.56 1.30
C VAL A 136 4.88 6.48 1.31
N GLN A 137 5.51 7.18 2.22
CA GLN A 137 6.92 7.03 2.53
C GLN A 137 7.08 6.46 3.92
N LEU A 138 7.83 5.37 4.02
CA LEU A 138 8.18 4.73 5.28
C LEU A 138 9.65 4.92 5.57
N GLN A 139 9.96 5.50 6.72
CA GLN A 139 11.33 5.65 7.19
C GLN A 139 11.65 4.61 8.26
N THR A 140 12.78 3.95 8.10
CA THR A 140 13.32 3.01 9.07
C THR A 140 14.79 3.33 9.34
N SER A 141 15.29 2.96 10.52
CA SER A 141 16.71 3.14 10.82
C SER A 141 17.58 2.24 9.94
N ASN A 142 18.70 2.78 9.48
CA ASN A 142 19.72 2.04 8.76
C ASN A 142 21.02 2.06 9.57
N THR A 143 21.07 1.23 10.60
CA THR A 143 22.27 1.07 11.43
C THR A 143 23.14 -0.02 10.83
N LEU A 144 24.27 0.37 10.26
CA LEU A 144 25.25 -0.58 9.78
C LEU A 144 26.06 -1.11 10.98
N ASP A 145 25.75 -2.33 11.38
CA ASP A 145 26.57 -3.08 12.34
C ASP A 145 27.56 -3.95 11.56
N LEU A 146 28.82 -3.56 11.58
CA LEU A 146 29.87 -4.27 10.86
C LEU A 146 30.08 -5.71 11.36
N CYS A 147 29.70 -5.99 12.60
CA CYS A 147 29.79 -7.36 13.16
C CYS A 147 28.66 -8.26 12.64
N ALA A 148 27.53 -7.68 12.27
CA ALA A 148 26.36 -8.40 11.75
C ALA A 148 26.22 -8.27 10.23
N ALA A 149 27.00 -7.41 9.59
CA ALA A 149 26.91 -7.14 8.16
C ALA A 149 27.54 -8.26 7.32
N ALA A 150 27.05 -8.42 6.12
CA ALA A 150 27.54 -9.41 5.16
C ALA A 150 29.02 -9.18 4.71
N PHE A 151 29.61 -8.06 5.10
CA PHE A 151 30.95 -7.65 4.74
C PHE A 151 32.00 -7.91 5.84
N ALA A 152 31.62 -8.53 6.92
CA ALA A 152 32.52 -8.82 8.02
C ALA A 152 33.60 -9.87 7.64
#